data_0d89ec6928d88a58089d891230341e71
#
_entry.id   0d89ec6928d88a58089d891230341e71
#
_cell.length_a   1.000
_cell.length_b   1.000
_cell.length_c   1.000
_cell.angle_alpha   90.00
_cell.angle_beta   90.00
_cell.angle_gamma   90.00
#
_symmetry.space_group_name_H-M   'P 1'
#
loop_
_entity.id
_entity.type
_entity.pdbx_description
1 polymer ?
#
loop_
_entity_poly.entity_id
_entity_poly.type
_entity_poly.pdbx_seq_one_letter_code
_entity_poly.pdbx_strand_id
1 'polypeptide(L)'
;MIFDVTSTDSIELMADLIRHEHRSLDTMTLLPGGAFQSRTTTLETLTREVTACLAQAFRQRASDDFPMLYFACGKARVGSTALSNLFGMTGMPSYYQPLKAMLRDAMVDRPLAPWTIPSAADRPCIFSKETIGPYVLAESLFNPLKLLIEAGYPPHRLHLIALDREPASALASWLDKLISRVSEGTLLAHYVIAALSAARVSSYAREHDVPITHYVYEVSKEPISSIRVLFDRLGLSGSFAEDTVTCWQQPGDGHATNARVIFPSEAAIYKVPNLHTSDSAYRYQSRATSTLTDAQLGLLERCGINDVYRASVAACIRDLALNAATSAHLFGNSAGVAA
;
A
#
# COMPACT_ATOMS: atom_id res chain seq x y z
N MET A 1 -11.60 -18.99 -14.65
CA MET A 1 -10.80 -18.49 -15.80
C MET A 1 -9.34 -18.53 -15.39
N ILE A 2 -8.45 -19.10 -16.18
CA ILE A 2 -7.00 -19.11 -15.92
C ILE A 2 -6.40 -17.99 -16.78
N PHE A 3 -5.72 -17.02 -16.15
CA PHE A 3 -5.06 -15.95 -16.87
C PHE A 3 -3.55 -16.21 -16.95
N ASP A 4 -3.02 -16.24 -18.15
CA ASP A 4 -1.60 -16.09 -18.39
C ASP A 4 -1.31 -14.58 -18.54
N VAL A 5 -0.80 -13.98 -17.49
CA VAL A 5 -0.51 -12.53 -17.43
C VAL A 5 0.84 -12.15 -18.05
N THR A 6 1.40 -12.96 -18.94
CA THR A 6 2.74 -12.72 -19.51
C THR A 6 2.72 -11.92 -20.80
N SER A 7 1.59 -11.82 -21.50
CA SER A 7 1.44 -11.04 -22.73
C SER A 7 0.82 -9.65 -22.46
N THR A 8 1.17 -8.66 -23.28
CA THR A 8 0.60 -7.31 -23.23
C THR A 8 -0.92 -7.32 -23.30
N ASP A 9 -1.49 -8.07 -24.25
CA ASP A 9 -2.95 -8.17 -24.43
C ASP A 9 -3.64 -8.73 -23.18
N SER A 10 -3.02 -9.71 -22.52
CA SER A 10 -3.54 -10.29 -21.27
C SER A 10 -3.48 -9.27 -20.12
N ILE A 11 -2.46 -8.42 -20.06
CA ILE A 11 -2.33 -7.36 -19.06
C ILE A 11 -3.43 -6.30 -19.28
N GLU A 12 -3.67 -5.88 -20.53
CA GLU A 12 -4.71 -4.92 -20.88
C GLU A 12 -6.11 -5.46 -20.58
N LEU A 13 -6.37 -6.73 -20.92
CA LEU A 13 -7.63 -7.38 -20.56
C LEU A 13 -7.84 -7.46 -19.05
N MET A 14 -6.79 -7.80 -18.30
CA MET A 14 -6.86 -7.80 -16.83
C MET A 14 -7.10 -6.40 -16.27
N ALA A 15 -6.47 -5.37 -16.83
CA ALA A 15 -6.71 -3.99 -16.45
C ALA A 15 -8.18 -3.58 -16.64
N ASP A 16 -8.79 -4.02 -17.72
CA ASP A 16 -10.21 -3.79 -18.02
C ASP A 16 -11.11 -4.51 -17.02
N LEU A 17 -10.85 -5.79 -16.73
CA LEU A 17 -11.59 -6.56 -15.71
C LEU A 17 -11.53 -5.91 -14.33
N ILE A 18 -10.37 -5.41 -13.92
CA ILE A 18 -10.21 -4.75 -12.61
C ILE A 18 -11.04 -3.47 -12.53
N ARG A 19 -11.20 -2.74 -13.64
CA ARG A 19 -12.00 -1.51 -13.66
C ARG A 19 -13.52 -1.76 -13.66
N HIS A 20 -13.97 -2.83 -14.31
CA HIS A 20 -15.38 -2.99 -14.65
C HIS A 20 -16.06 -4.22 -14.03
N GLU A 21 -15.33 -5.28 -13.69
CA GLU A 21 -15.88 -6.56 -13.29
C GLU A 21 -15.34 -7.13 -11.97
N HIS A 22 -15.67 -6.50 -10.85
CA HIS A 22 -15.14 -6.89 -9.53
C HIS A 22 -15.46 -8.34 -9.13
N ARG A 23 -16.64 -8.88 -9.48
CA ARG A 23 -17.04 -10.24 -9.10
C ARG A 23 -16.23 -11.33 -9.83
N SER A 24 -15.87 -11.09 -11.07
CA SER A 24 -15.07 -12.04 -11.87
C SER A 24 -13.67 -12.25 -11.29
N LEU A 25 -13.12 -11.24 -10.61
CA LEU A 25 -11.81 -11.33 -9.97
C LEU A 25 -11.81 -12.24 -8.74
N ASP A 26 -12.87 -12.20 -7.93
CA ASP A 26 -12.97 -12.96 -6.68
C ASP A 26 -12.98 -14.48 -6.96
N THR A 27 -13.63 -14.90 -8.05
CA THR A 27 -13.75 -16.30 -8.46
C THR A 27 -12.65 -16.79 -9.40
N MET A 28 -11.70 -15.91 -9.75
CA MET A 28 -10.57 -16.25 -10.61
C MET A 28 -9.70 -17.32 -9.98
N THR A 29 -9.33 -18.34 -10.75
CA THR A 29 -8.39 -19.37 -10.31
C THR A 29 -6.98 -18.82 -10.28
N LEU A 30 -6.38 -18.84 -9.13
CA LEU A 30 -4.99 -18.46 -8.87
C LEU A 30 -4.14 -19.73 -8.87
N LEU A 31 -3.21 -19.81 -9.81
CA LEU A 31 -2.29 -20.94 -9.94
C LEU A 31 -1.10 -20.79 -9.00
N PRO A 32 -0.43 -21.91 -8.66
CA PRO A 32 0.81 -21.85 -7.90
C PRO A 32 1.84 -20.91 -8.53
N GLY A 33 2.47 -20.10 -7.70
CA GLY A 33 3.52 -19.13 -8.04
C GLY A 33 4.85 -19.48 -7.38
N GLY A 34 5.30 -20.73 -7.53
CA GLY A 34 6.51 -21.24 -6.93
C GLY A 34 6.46 -21.20 -5.39
N ALA A 35 7.55 -20.71 -4.77
CA ALA A 35 7.64 -20.63 -3.31
C ALA A 35 6.74 -19.57 -2.68
N PHE A 36 6.16 -18.66 -3.48
CA PHE A 36 5.28 -17.59 -2.99
C PHE A 36 3.83 -18.03 -2.86
N GLN A 37 3.41 -19.03 -3.64
CA GLN A 37 2.08 -19.62 -3.60
C GLN A 37 2.17 -21.10 -3.98
N SER A 38 1.89 -22.00 -3.03
CA SER A 38 2.04 -23.45 -3.24
C SER A 38 0.75 -24.13 -3.72
N ARG A 39 -0.41 -23.49 -3.55
CA ARG A 39 -1.71 -24.11 -3.87
C ARG A 39 -2.48 -23.41 -4.98
N THR A 40 -3.28 -24.16 -5.72
CA THR A 40 -4.34 -23.64 -6.57
C THR A 40 -5.51 -23.24 -5.70
N THR A 41 -6.01 -22.00 -5.86
CA THR A 41 -7.09 -21.44 -5.04
C THR A 41 -7.84 -20.35 -5.81
N THR A 42 -8.72 -19.61 -5.14
CA THR A 42 -9.31 -18.38 -5.66
C THR A 42 -9.00 -17.22 -4.73
N LEU A 43 -9.10 -15.99 -5.23
CA LEU A 43 -8.95 -14.81 -4.39
C LEU A 43 -9.99 -14.80 -3.27
N GLU A 44 -11.23 -15.14 -3.56
CA GLU A 44 -12.32 -15.26 -2.59
C GLU A 44 -11.99 -16.25 -1.47
N THR A 45 -11.44 -17.42 -1.80
CA THR A 45 -11.07 -18.42 -0.79
C THR A 45 -10.01 -17.88 0.15
N LEU A 46 -8.92 -17.29 -0.38
CA LEU A 46 -7.83 -16.70 0.43
C LEU A 46 -8.34 -15.57 1.32
N THR A 47 -9.10 -14.65 0.74
CA THR A 47 -9.62 -13.50 1.51
C THR A 47 -10.61 -13.93 2.58
N ARG A 48 -11.47 -14.92 2.32
CA ARG A 48 -12.39 -15.50 3.31
C ARG A 48 -11.65 -16.15 4.47
N GLU A 49 -10.57 -16.89 4.22
CA GLU A 49 -9.76 -17.50 5.28
C GLU A 49 -9.13 -16.43 6.18
N VAL A 50 -8.53 -15.40 5.59
CA VAL A 50 -7.94 -14.28 6.35
C VAL A 50 -9.02 -13.52 7.13
N THR A 51 -10.14 -13.19 6.49
CA THR A 51 -11.27 -12.49 7.13
C THR A 51 -11.83 -13.28 8.30
N ALA A 52 -12.01 -14.60 8.15
CA ALA A 52 -12.51 -15.46 9.24
C ALA A 52 -11.56 -15.50 10.44
N CYS A 53 -10.24 -15.56 10.18
CA CYS A 53 -9.23 -15.52 11.24
C CYS A 53 -9.25 -14.17 12.00
N LEU A 54 -9.33 -13.04 11.26
CA LEU A 54 -9.46 -11.71 11.87
C LEU A 54 -10.77 -11.55 12.64
N ALA A 55 -11.89 -11.99 12.08
CA ALA A 55 -13.20 -11.92 12.71
C ALA A 55 -13.24 -12.70 14.03
N GLN A 56 -12.53 -13.81 14.12
CA GLN A 56 -12.38 -14.53 15.38
C GLN A 56 -11.68 -13.70 16.46
N ALA A 57 -10.63 -12.95 16.10
CA ALA A 57 -9.92 -12.07 17.02
C ALA A 57 -10.76 -10.83 17.44
N PHE A 58 -11.65 -10.37 16.55
CA PHE A 58 -12.48 -9.17 16.77
C PHE A 58 -13.83 -9.47 17.46
N ARG A 59 -14.27 -10.73 17.46
CA ARG A 59 -15.64 -11.16 17.87
C ARG A 59 -16.12 -10.65 19.23
N GLN A 60 -15.22 -10.49 20.19
CA GLN A 60 -15.58 -10.10 21.55
C GLN A 60 -15.33 -8.61 21.84
N ARG A 61 -14.92 -7.83 20.83
CA ARG A 61 -14.65 -6.41 21.00
C ARG A 61 -15.90 -5.58 20.77
N ALA A 62 -16.17 -4.66 21.70
CA ALA A 62 -17.13 -3.59 21.44
C ALA A 62 -16.55 -2.60 20.39
N SER A 63 -17.43 -1.93 19.65
CA SER A 63 -17.01 -0.96 18.63
C SER A 63 -16.07 0.12 19.17
N ASP A 64 -16.28 0.56 20.41
CA ASP A 64 -15.47 1.60 21.05
C ASP A 64 -14.13 1.11 21.59
N ASP A 65 -13.93 -0.20 21.67
CA ASP A 65 -12.66 -0.80 22.07
C ASP A 65 -11.63 -0.89 20.92
N PHE A 66 -12.08 -0.63 19.70
CA PHE A 66 -11.16 -0.54 18.57
C PHE A 66 -10.43 0.82 18.57
N PRO A 67 -9.08 0.84 18.52
CA PRO A 67 -8.35 2.09 18.34
C PRO A 67 -8.66 2.74 16.99
N MET A 68 -8.44 4.04 16.87
CA MET A 68 -8.40 4.68 15.55
C MET A 68 -7.22 4.12 14.75
N LEU A 69 -7.49 3.53 13.60
CA LEU A 69 -6.47 2.95 12.72
C LEU A 69 -6.22 3.88 11.54
N TYR A 70 -5.04 4.47 11.52
CA TYR A 70 -4.51 5.16 10.34
C TYR A 70 -3.90 4.11 9.41
N PHE A 71 -4.62 3.81 8.32
CA PHE A 71 -4.34 2.69 7.45
C PHE A 71 -3.75 3.16 6.13
N ALA A 72 -2.42 3.07 5.98
CA ALA A 72 -1.74 3.46 4.76
C ALA A 72 -1.73 2.30 3.75
N CYS A 73 -2.27 2.52 2.56
CA CYS A 73 -2.35 1.50 1.51
C CYS A 73 -2.01 2.07 0.13
N GLY A 74 -1.30 1.30 -0.67
CA GLY A 74 -0.97 1.60 -2.06
C GLY A 74 -0.16 0.47 -2.70
N LYS A 75 0.16 0.61 -4.00
CA LYS A 75 1.10 -0.33 -4.64
C LYS A 75 2.45 -0.32 -3.93
N ALA A 76 3.24 -1.38 -4.03
CA ALA A 76 4.58 -1.37 -3.45
C ALA A 76 5.45 -0.24 -4.04
N ARG A 77 6.47 0.22 -3.31
CA ARG A 77 7.46 1.26 -3.69
C ARG A 77 6.94 2.71 -3.76
N VAL A 78 5.90 3.01 -3.00
CA VAL A 78 5.32 4.37 -2.84
C VAL A 78 5.75 5.09 -1.55
N GLY A 79 6.87 4.69 -0.92
CA GLY A 79 7.37 5.34 0.30
C GLY A 79 6.70 4.89 1.61
N SER A 80 5.87 3.85 1.59
CA SER A 80 5.08 3.40 2.75
C SER A 80 5.92 2.99 3.97
N THR A 81 7.13 2.44 3.77
CA THR A 81 8.03 2.08 4.88
C THR A 81 8.52 3.32 5.64
N ALA A 82 8.82 4.40 4.93
CA ALA A 82 9.22 5.67 5.54
C ALA A 82 8.09 6.25 6.40
N LEU A 83 6.83 6.15 5.94
CA LEU A 83 5.67 6.52 6.76
C LEU A 83 5.53 5.64 8.01
N SER A 84 5.73 4.31 7.90
CA SER A 84 5.71 3.44 9.10
C SER A 84 6.72 3.89 10.15
N ASN A 85 7.94 4.24 9.74
CA ASN A 85 8.96 4.77 10.64
C ASN A 85 8.52 6.10 11.26
N LEU A 86 7.98 7.00 10.47
CA LEU A 86 7.53 8.31 10.90
C LEU A 86 6.41 8.22 11.96
N PHE A 87 5.37 7.43 11.70
CA PHE A 87 4.31 7.20 12.69
C PHE A 87 4.84 6.50 13.95
N GLY A 88 5.76 5.54 13.80
CA GLY A 88 6.45 4.92 14.93
C GLY A 88 7.26 5.91 15.78
N MET A 89 7.88 6.92 15.16
CA MET A 89 8.62 7.98 15.85
C MET A 89 7.74 8.87 16.74
N THR A 90 6.44 9.00 16.42
CA THR A 90 5.49 9.71 17.29
C THR A 90 5.10 8.93 18.55
N GLY A 91 5.57 7.69 18.70
CA GLY A 91 5.18 6.78 19.80
C GLY A 91 3.95 5.94 19.51
N MET A 92 3.35 6.08 18.34
CA MET A 92 2.21 5.27 17.89
C MET A 92 2.69 3.87 17.50
N PRO A 93 2.02 2.78 17.95
CA PRO A 93 2.30 1.44 17.43
C PRO A 93 2.11 1.41 15.92
N SER A 94 3.17 1.07 15.19
CA SER A 94 3.19 1.06 13.73
C SER A 94 3.37 -0.37 13.23
N TYR A 95 2.36 -0.93 12.56
CA TYR A 95 2.34 -2.29 12.07
C TYR A 95 2.74 -2.37 10.60
N TYR A 96 3.64 -3.29 10.30
CA TYR A 96 4.17 -3.49 8.96
C TYR A 96 3.49 -4.68 8.27
N GLN A 97 2.57 -4.44 7.37
CA GLN A 97 1.90 -5.43 6.51
C GLN A 97 1.29 -6.64 7.24
N PRO A 98 0.54 -6.47 8.34
CA PRO A 98 -0.02 -7.61 9.07
C PRO A 98 -1.00 -8.44 8.23
N LEU A 99 -1.87 -7.80 7.43
CA LEU A 99 -2.87 -8.49 6.62
C LEU A 99 -2.23 -9.22 5.45
N LYS A 100 -1.24 -8.61 4.83
CA LYS A 100 -0.46 -9.25 3.77
C LYS A 100 0.32 -10.46 4.27
N ALA A 101 0.86 -10.40 5.49
CA ALA A 101 1.52 -11.55 6.09
C ALA A 101 0.54 -12.72 6.28
N MET A 102 -0.68 -12.45 6.76
CA MET A 102 -1.74 -13.46 6.85
C MET A 102 -2.12 -14.03 5.47
N LEU A 103 -2.26 -13.18 4.44
CA LEU A 103 -2.52 -13.62 3.08
C LEU A 103 -1.40 -14.55 2.56
N ARG A 104 -0.14 -14.20 2.83
CA ARG A 104 1.04 -15.01 2.47
C ARG A 104 1.03 -16.37 3.14
N ASP A 105 0.68 -16.45 4.40
CA ASP A 105 0.56 -17.73 5.10
C ASP A 105 -0.59 -18.57 4.52
N ALA A 106 -1.74 -17.97 4.20
CA ALA A 106 -2.85 -18.64 3.52
C ALA A 106 -2.45 -19.20 2.15
N MET A 107 -1.65 -18.48 1.36
CA MET A 107 -1.20 -18.90 0.03
C MET A 107 -0.31 -20.15 0.05
N VAL A 108 0.32 -20.45 1.18
CA VAL A 108 1.22 -21.63 1.34
C VAL A 108 0.74 -22.62 2.38
N ASP A 109 -0.56 -22.62 2.68
CA ASP A 109 -1.23 -23.51 3.64
C ASP A 109 -0.58 -23.51 5.05
N ARG A 110 -0.07 -22.37 5.49
CA ARG A 110 0.36 -22.23 6.86
C ARG A 110 -0.80 -21.85 7.78
N PRO A 111 -0.76 -22.29 9.04
CA PRO A 111 -1.74 -21.84 10.03
C PRO A 111 -1.74 -20.31 10.15
N LEU A 112 -2.92 -19.71 10.06
CA LEU A 112 -3.06 -18.27 10.22
C LEU A 112 -3.01 -17.88 11.68
N ALA A 113 -2.19 -16.90 12.01
CA ALA A 113 -2.21 -16.20 13.28
C ALA A 113 -2.95 -14.87 13.09
N PRO A 114 -3.98 -14.56 13.92
CA PRO A 114 -4.70 -13.30 13.78
C PRO A 114 -3.80 -12.12 14.13
N TRP A 115 -4.00 -11.00 13.43
CA TRP A 115 -3.38 -9.76 13.81
C TRP A 115 -3.96 -9.27 15.14
N THR A 116 -3.12 -9.25 16.18
CA THR A 116 -3.50 -8.77 17.50
C THR A 116 -3.31 -7.26 17.58
N ILE A 117 -4.38 -6.55 17.86
CA ILE A 117 -4.40 -5.10 18.06
C ILE A 117 -4.64 -4.76 19.55
N PRO A 118 -4.08 -3.66 20.08
CA PRO A 118 -4.37 -3.21 21.45
C PRO A 118 -5.83 -2.77 21.60
N SER A 119 -6.28 -2.58 22.84
CA SER A 119 -7.54 -1.88 23.10
C SER A 119 -7.39 -0.38 22.88
N ALA A 120 -8.50 0.33 22.60
CA ALA A 120 -8.49 1.78 22.51
C ALA A 120 -8.12 2.45 23.83
N ALA A 121 -8.40 1.81 24.97
CA ALA A 121 -8.01 2.29 26.29
C ALA A 121 -6.49 2.27 26.50
N ASP A 122 -5.82 1.23 26.00
CA ASP A 122 -4.35 1.12 26.08
C ASP A 122 -3.64 1.99 25.05
N ARG A 123 -4.19 2.03 23.83
CA ARG A 123 -3.65 2.76 22.68
C ARG A 123 -4.79 3.34 21.85
N PRO A 124 -5.12 4.63 22.00
CA PRO A 124 -6.26 5.24 21.31
C PRO A 124 -6.08 5.27 19.79
N CYS A 125 -4.83 5.27 19.31
CA CYS A 125 -4.47 5.31 17.89
C CYS A 125 -3.39 4.30 17.58
N ILE A 126 -3.48 3.67 16.41
CA ILE A 126 -2.45 2.82 15.83
C ILE A 126 -2.28 3.16 14.35
N PHE A 127 -1.12 2.84 13.80
CA PHE A 127 -0.83 2.94 12.37
C PHE A 127 -0.60 1.54 11.81
N SER A 128 -1.07 1.29 10.60
CA SER A 128 -0.68 0.11 9.81
C SER A 128 -0.45 0.49 8.36
N LYS A 129 0.51 -0.14 7.75
CA LYS A 129 0.69 0.00 6.30
C LYS A 129 0.52 -1.34 5.61
N GLU A 130 -0.11 -1.31 4.44
CA GLU A 130 -0.20 -2.43 3.51
C GLU A 130 0.30 -2.01 2.14
N THR A 131 0.92 -2.95 1.42
CA THR A 131 1.29 -2.72 0.02
C THR A 131 0.71 -3.80 -0.87
N ILE A 132 0.18 -3.42 -2.02
CA ILE A 132 -0.40 -4.29 -3.03
C ILE A 132 0.71 -4.75 -3.99
N GLY A 133 0.75 -6.05 -4.33
CA GLY A 133 1.85 -6.69 -5.08
C GLY A 133 3.09 -6.94 -4.18
N PRO A 134 4.24 -7.40 -4.72
CA PRO A 134 4.54 -7.60 -6.12
C PRO A 134 4.64 -9.07 -6.59
N TYR A 135 4.75 -10.05 -5.66
CA TYR A 135 5.29 -11.36 -5.99
C TYR A 135 4.34 -12.27 -6.77
N VAL A 136 3.06 -12.27 -6.40
CA VAL A 136 2.02 -13.11 -6.99
C VAL A 136 0.76 -12.34 -7.27
N LEU A 137 -0.10 -12.90 -8.13
CA LEU A 137 -1.34 -12.28 -8.55
C LEU A 137 -2.28 -12.01 -7.36
N ALA A 138 -2.36 -12.93 -6.40
CA ALA A 138 -3.14 -12.75 -5.17
C ALA A 138 -2.76 -11.48 -4.41
N GLU A 139 -1.45 -11.23 -4.22
CA GLU A 139 -0.96 -10.01 -3.56
C GLU A 139 -1.28 -8.73 -4.36
N SER A 140 -1.42 -8.85 -5.68
CA SER A 140 -1.68 -7.72 -6.56
C SER A 140 -3.17 -7.38 -6.69
N LEU A 141 -4.04 -8.33 -6.34
CA LEU A 141 -5.50 -8.19 -6.43
C LEU A 141 -6.19 -7.93 -5.09
N PHE A 142 -5.57 -8.31 -3.95
CA PHE A 142 -6.26 -8.28 -2.67
C PHE A 142 -6.61 -6.85 -2.23
N ASN A 143 -7.73 -6.72 -1.53
CA ASN A 143 -8.16 -5.47 -0.92
C ASN A 143 -8.05 -5.59 0.62
N PRO A 144 -6.98 -5.07 1.24
CA PRO A 144 -6.77 -5.22 2.67
C PRO A 144 -7.78 -4.44 3.52
N LEU A 145 -8.35 -3.35 3.02
CA LEU A 145 -9.39 -2.61 3.72
C LEU A 145 -10.70 -3.41 3.79
N LYS A 146 -11.05 -4.13 2.69
CA LYS A 146 -12.19 -5.05 2.65
C LYS A 146 -12.06 -6.12 3.74
N LEU A 147 -10.88 -6.72 3.89
CA LEU A 147 -10.63 -7.72 4.93
C LEU A 147 -10.93 -7.20 6.34
N LEU A 148 -10.50 -5.97 6.65
CA LEU A 148 -10.73 -5.36 7.96
C LEU A 148 -12.21 -5.12 8.24
N ILE A 149 -12.92 -4.51 7.29
CA ILE A 149 -14.34 -4.16 7.45
C ILE A 149 -15.20 -5.43 7.53
N GLU A 150 -14.98 -6.40 6.65
CA GLU A 150 -15.71 -7.68 6.68
C GLU A 150 -15.39 -8.53 7.91
N ALA A 151 -14.20 -8.37 8.51
CA ALA A 151 -13.86 -9.00 9.79
C ALA A 151 -14.48 -8.31 11.00
N GLY A 152 -15.10 -7.15 10.82
CA GLY A 152 -15.80 -6.41 11.88
C GLY A 152 -15.01 -5.23 12.47
N TYR A 153 -13.92 -4.76 11.83
CA TYR A 153 -13.31 -3.49 12.21
C TYR A 153 -14.27 -2.34 11.87
N PRO A 154 -14.67 -1.49 12.84
CA PRO A 154 -15.67 -0.45 12.57
C PRO A 154 -15.17 0.59 11.57
N PRO A 155 -15.91 0.91 10.48
CA PRO A 155 -15.48 1.89 9.49
C PRO A 155 -15.16 3.28 10.08
N HIS A 156 -15.91 3.74 11.08
CA HIS A 156 -15.67 5.03 11.73
C HIS A 156 -14.40 5.06 12.61
N ARG A 157 -13.76 3.91 12.83
CA ARG A 157 -12.45 3.76 13.49
C ARG A 157 -11.31 3.58 12.48
N LEU A 158 -11.59 3.76 11.20
CA LEU A 158 -10.60 3.68 10.12
C LEU A 158 -10.38 5.05 9.48
N HIS A 159 -9.17 5.32 9.06
CA HIS A 159 -8.83 6.42 8.18
C HIS A 159 -7.84 5.91 7.14
N LEU A 160 -8.23 5.87 5.88
CA LEU A 160 -7.36 5.43 4.79
C LEU A 160 -6.40 6.56 4.41
N ILE A 161 -5.10 6.27 4.43
CA ILE A 161 -4.07 7.08 3.78
C ILE A 161 -3.75 6.41 2.45
N ALA A 162 -4.36 6.90 1.38
CA ALA A 162 -4.19 6.35 0.04
C ALA A 162 -2.86 6.81 -0.55
N LEU A 163 -1.94 5.86 -0.74
CA LEU A 163 -0.58 6.13 -1.19
C LEU A 163 -0.43 5.92 -2.69
N ASP A 164 0.23 6.85 -3.35
CA ASP A 164 0.62 6.70 -4.74
C ASP A 164 2.01 7.29 -5.01
N ARG A 165 2.53 7.09 -6.20
CA ARG A 165 3.81 7.60 -6.69
C ARG A 165 3.80 7.65 -8.21
N GLU A 166 4.55 8.59 -8.79
CA GLU A 166 4.74 8.73 -10.22
C GLU A 166 5.02 7.35 -10.87
N PRO A 167 4.21 6.95 -11.87
CA PRO A 167 4.16 5.57 -12.36
C PRO A 167 5.49 5.05 -12.91
N ALA A 168 6.20 5.83 -13.70
CA ALA A 168 7.47 5.39 -14.28
C ALA A 168 8.55 5.21 -13.19
N SER A 169 8.65 6.15 -12.23
CA SER A 169 9.58 6.03 -11.08
C SER A 169 9.27 4.84 -10.18
N ALA A 170 7.98 4.55 -9.97
CA ALA A 170 7.56 3.41 -9.18
C ALA A 170 7.87 2.09 -9.91
N LEU A 171 7.57 1.99 -11.21
CA LEU A 171 7.89 0.83 -12.04
C LEU A 171 9.41 0.58 -12.11
N ALA A 172 10.21 1.62 -12.37
CA ALA A 172 11.67 1.52 -12.37
C ALA A 172 12.19 0.97 -11.03
N SER A 173 11.59 1.41 -9.91
CA SER A 173 11.93 0.88 -8.59
C SER A 173 11.49 -0.57 -8.37
N TRP A 174 10.38 -1.02 -8.98
CA TRP A 174 9.97 -2.43 -8.95
C TRP A 174 10.98 -3.29 -9.69
N LEU A 175 11.31 -2.93 -10.91
CA LEU A 175 12.27 -3.66 -11.74
C LEU A 175 13.64 -3.72 -11.06
N ASP A 176 14.19 -2.58 -10.60
CA ASP A 176 15.48 -2.54 -9.89
C ASP A 176 15.55 -3.48 -8.68
N LYS A 177 14.50 -3.56 -7.87
CA LYS A 177 14.52 -4.30 -6.60
C LYS A 177 14.06 -5.76 -6.71
N LEU A 178 13.26 -6.11 -7.70
CA LEU A 178 12.49 -7.35 -7.69
C LEU A 178 12.77 -8.30 -8.86
N ILE A 179 13.44 -7.83 -9.92
CA ILE A 179 13.73 -8.63 -11.12
C ILE A 179 14.54 -9.89 -10.83
N SER A 180 15.31 -9.90 -9.74
CA SER A 180 16.04 -11.10 -9.30
C SER A 180 15.14 -12.17 -8.67
N ARG A 181 13.86 -11.86 -8.41
CA ARG A 181 12.89 -12.73 -7.73
C ARG A 181 11.72 -13.12 -8.61
N VAL A 182 11.30 -12.25 -9.50
CA VAL A 182 10.13 -12.40 -10.36
C VAL A 182 10.51 -11.94 -11.77
N SER A 183 10.06 -12.63 -12.80
CA SER A 183 10.36 -12.27 -14.19
C SER A 183 9.85 -10.87 -14.54
N GLU A 184 10.49 -10.19 -15.49
CA GLU A 184 10.11 -8.84 -15.91
C GLU A 184 8.64 -8.78 -16.37
N GLY A 185 8.22 -9.69 -17.23
CA GLY A 185 6.83 -9.72 -17.72
C GLY A 185 5.81 -9.87 -16.58
N THR A 186 6.10 -10.74 -15.62
CA THR A 186 5.27 -10.91 -14.42
C THR A 186 5.26 -9.65 -13.55
N LEU A 187 6.42 -8.98 -13.38
CA LEU A 187 6.49 -7.73 -12.62
C LEU A 187 5.68 -6.61 -13.27
N LEU A 188 5.73 -6.49 -14.61
CA LEU A 188 4.93 -5.52 -15.37
C LEU A 188 3.43 -5.76 -15.15
N ALA A 189 2.99 -7.02 -15.30
CA ALA A 189 1.61 -7.39 -15.06
C ALA A 189 1.17 -7.08 -13.62
N HIS A 190 1.93 -7.54 -12.64
CA HIS A 190 1.61 -7.32 -11.24
C HIS A 190 1.64 -5.83 -10.86
N TYR A 191 2.50 -5.03 -11.50
CA TYR A 191 2.55 -3.59 -11.27
C TYR A 191 1.26 -2.90 -11.74
N VAL A 192 0.82 -3.19 -12.98
CA VAL A 192 -0.43 -2.65 -13.53
C VAL A 192 -1.62 -3.06 -12.66
N ILE A 193 -1.72 -4.35 -12.35
CA ILE A 193 -2.79 -4.90 -11.51
C ILE A 193 -2.79 -4.26 -10.11
N ALA A 194 -1.63 -4.13 -9.48
CA ALA A 194 -1.50 -3.53 -8.15
C ALA A 194 -1.88 -2.04 -8.13
N ALA A 195 -1.52 -1.29 -9.18
CA ALA A 195 -1.89 0.12 -9.29
C ALA A 195 -3.40 0.32 -9.40
N LEU A 196 -4.07 -0.48 -10.23
CA LEU A 196 -5.53 -0.46 -10.38
C LEU A 196 -6.23 -0.97 -9.11
N SER A 197 -5.71 -2.00 -8.47
CA SER A 197 -6.25 -2.54 -7.21
C SER A 197 -6.13 -1.52 -6.07
N ALA A 198 -5.07 -0.70 -6.03
CA ALA A 198 -4.95 0.39 -5.06
C ALA A 198 -6.07 1.44 -5.23
N ALA A 199 -6.45 1.76 -6.48
CA ALA A 199 -7.59 2.65 -6.74
C ALA A 199 -8.92 2.03 -6.25
N ARG A 200 -9.09 0.70 -6.39
CA ARG A 200 -10.26 -0.03 -5.85
C ARG A 200 -10.35 0.05 -4.32
N VAL A 201 -9.22 0.04 -3.60
CA VAL A 201 -9.24 0.23 -2.14
C VAL A 201 -9.84 1.60 -1.79
N SER A 202 -9.47 2.65 -2.52
CA SER A 202 -10.05 3.99 -2.32
C SER A 202 -11.55 4.05 -2.67
N SER A 203 -12.00 3.33 -3.70
CA SER A 203 -13.43 3.23 -4.03
C SER A 203 -14.19 2.50 -2.93
N TYR A 204 -13.67 1.37 -2.47
CA TYR A 204 -14.26 0.62 -1.36
C TYR A 204 -14.34 1.43 -0.06
N ALA A 205 -13.33 2.26 0.22
CA ALA A 205 -13.36 3.16 1.37
C ALA A 205 -14.53 4.17 1.29
N ARG A 206 -14.77 4.75 0.10
CA ARG A 206 -15.89 5.68 -0.12
C ARG A 206 -17.26 4.99 0.03
N GLU A 207 -17.40 3.75 -0.48
CA GLU A 207 -18.62 2.95 -0.38
C GLU A 207 -18.98 2.60 1.07
N HIS A 208 -18.00 2.64 1.99
CA HIS A 208 -18.17 2.29 3.41
C HIS A 208 -17.96 3.50 4.34
N ASP A 209 -18.02 4.73 3.81
CA ASP A 209 -17.86 5.97 4.57
C ASP A 209 -16.57 6.05 5.39
N VAL A 210 -15.49 5.37 4.95
CA VAL A 210 -14.18 5.49 5.56
C VAL A 210 -13.50 6.78 5.08
N PRO A 211 -13.09 7.68 5.98
CA PRO A 211 -12.35 8.88 5.60
C PRO A 211 -11.07 8.54 4.84
N ILE A 212 -10.77 9.32 3.79
CA ILE A 212 -9.58 9.14 2.95
C ILE A 212 -8.74 10.40 2.95
N THR A 213 -7.43 10.24 3.06
CA THR A 213 -6.44 11.26 2.73
C THR A 213 -5.48 10.70 1.70
N HIS A 214 -5.42 11.31 0.52
CA HIS A 214 -4.46 10.92 -0.50
C HIS A 214 -3.10 11.55 -0.20
N TYR A 215 -2.06 10.73 -0.22
CA TYR A 215 -0.69 11.15 0.04
C TYR A 215 0.23 10.58 -1.04
N VAL A 216 0.53 11.41 -2.04
CA VAL A 216 1.38 11.05 -3.18
C VAL A 216 2.85 11.28 -2.81
N TYR A 217 3.72 10.32 -3.12
CA TYR A 217 5.12 10.31 -2.66
C TYR A 217 5.88 11.60 -2.98
N GLU A 218 5.55 12.25 -4.09
CA GLU A 218 6.18 13.50 -4.56
C GLU A 218 6.04 14.67 -3.57
N VAL A 219 5.04 14.65 -2.65
CA VAL A 219 4.94 15.66 -1.59
C VAL A 219 6.10 15.60 -0.60
N SER A 220 6.81 14.46 -0.53
CA SER A 220 8.01 14.33 0.30
C SER A 220 9.24 15.11 -0.22
N LYS A 221 9.13 15.81 -1.37
CA LYS A 221 10.11 16.84 -1.77
C LYS A 221 10.15 17.99 -0.76
N GLU A 222 9.03 18.23 -0.08
CA GLU A 222 8.87 19.17 1.02
C GLU A 222 8.52 18.43 2.32
N PRO A 223 9.46 17.67 2.90
CA PRO A 223 9.14 16.65 3.90
C PRO A 223 8.51 17.21 5.17
N ILE A 224 9.01 18.33 5.71
CA ILE A 224 8.50 18.90 6.96
C ILE A 224 7.07 19.43 6.76
N SER A 225 6.86 20.25 5.72
CA SER A 225 5.56 20.85 5.46
C SER A 225 4.51 19.80 5.09
N SER A 226 4.86 18.81 4.25
CA SER A 226 3.93 17.75 3.83
C SER A 226 3.49 16.86 4.97
N ILE A 227 4.41 16.51 5.88
CA ILE A 227 4.05 15.69 7.05
C ILE A 227 3.25 16.50 8.07
N ARG A 228 3.59 17.77 8.27
CA ARG A 228 2.78 18.65 9.13
C ARG A 228 1.33 18.70 8.66
N VAL A 229 1.12 19.00 7.37
CA VAL A 229 -0.22 19.07 6.78
C VAL A 229 -0.92 17.70 6.82
N LEU A 230 -0.21 16.59 6.58
CA LEU A 230 -0.78 15.25 6.72
C LEU A 230 -1.28 15.03 8.16
N PHE A 231 -0.47 15.35 9.18
CA PHE A 231 -0.86 15.17 10.58
C PHE A 231 -2.02 16.07 10.97
N ASP A 232 -2.05 17.31 10.48
CA ASP A 232 -3.20 18.21 10.67
C ASP A 232 -4.48 17.61 10.09
N ARG A 233 -4.40 17.08 8.88
CA ARG A 233 -5.54 16.42 8.20
C ARG A 233 -6.04 15.18 8.93
N LEU A 234 -5.14 14.45 9.59
CA LEU A 234 -5.47 13.26 10.37
C LEU A 234 -5.91 13.57 11.82
N GLY A 235 -5.94 14.84 12.23
CA GLY A 235 -6.23 15.23 13.62
C GLY A 235 -5.09 14.92 14.59
N LEU A 236 -3.87 14.78 14.09
CA LEU A 236 -2.66 14.41 14.83
C LEU A 236 -1.66 15.57 15.00
N SER A 237 -2.10 16.81 14.85
CA SER A 237 -1.21 18.01 14.94
C SER A 237 -0.37 18.03 16.22
N GLY A 238 -0.94 17.60 17.35
CA GLY A 238 -0.23 17.51 18.63
C GLY A 238 0.86 16.43 18.69
N SER A 239 0.89 15.51 17.73
CA SER A 239 1.91 14.45 17.61
C SER A 239 3.03 14.82 16.63
N PHE A 240 2.91 15.95 15.93
CA PHE A 240 3.93 16.40 14.98
C PHE A 240 5.09 17.07 15.73
N ALA A 241 6.32 16.65 15.42
CA ALA A 241 7.54 17.33 15.78
C ALA A 241 8.51 17.27 14.59
N GLU A 242 9.24 18.33 14.30
CA GLU A 242 10.18 18.35 13.15
C GLU A 242 11.25 17.26 13.26
N ASP A 243 11.68 16.95 14.48
CA ASP A 243 12.64 15.88 14.73
C ASP A 243 12.15 14.51 14.27
N THR A 244 10.83 14.27 14.29
CA THR A 244 10.27 13.01 13.75
C THR A 244 10.47 12.87 12.24
N VAL A 245 10.70 13.97 11.54
CA VAL A 245 10.95 14.03 10.10
C VAL A 245 12.46 14.08 9.81
N THR A 246 13.22 14.83 10.59
CA THR A 246 14.62 15.19 10.27
C THR A 246 15.67 14.35 10.98
N CYS A 247 15.34 13.74 12.12
CA CYS A 247 16.30 13.06 13.01
C CYS A 247 15.91 11.62 13.27
N TRP A 248 16.09 10.75 12.28
CA TRP A 248 15.97 9.31 12.50
C TRP A 248 17.29 8.78 13.05
N GLN A 249 17.24 8.26 14.28
CA GLN A 249 18.43 7.70 14.91
C GLN A 249 18.85 6.44 14.16
N GLN A 250 20.09 6.42 13.70
CA GLN A 250 20.83 5.37 13.02
C GLN A 250 20.26 4.95 11.65
N PRO A 251 20.97 5.28 10.55
CA PRO A 251 20.72 4.68 9.25
C PRO A 251 21.00 3.18 9.34
N GLY A 252 20.05 2.37 8.91
CA GLY A 252 20.21 0.93 8.93
C GLY A 252 19.01 0.18 8.38
N ASP A 253 19.07 -1.14 8.43
CA ASP A 253 17.92 -1.97 8.09
C ASP A 253 16.77 -1.63 9.06
N GLY A 254 15.62 -1.19 8.54
CA GLY A 254 14.46 -0.77 9.33
C GLY A 254 13.98 -1.81 10.34
N HIS A 255 14.32 -3.10 10.11
CA HIS A 255 14.09 -4.17 11.08
C HIS A 255 14.92 -4.04 12.37
N ALA A 256 16.07 -3.37 12.32
CA ALA A 256 17.02 -3.33 13.45
C ALA A 256 16.96 -2.03 14.25
N THR A 257 16.40 -0.95 13.69
CA THR A 257 16.64 0.40 14.22
C THR A 257 15.41 1.09 14.80
N ASN A 258 14.19 0.61 14.51
CA ASN A 258 12.97 1.20 15.05
C ASN A 258 12.14 0.16 15.82
N ALA A 259 12.39 0.06 17.14
CA ALA A 259 11.61 -0.81 18.05
C ALA A 259 10.10 -0.47 18.09
N ARG A 260 9.67 0.60 17.41
CA ARG A 260 8.28 1.06 17.34
C ARG A 260 7.54 0.55 16.12
N VAL A 261 8.25 0.03 15.12
CA VAL A 261 7.65 -0.63 13.97
C VAL A 261 7.59 -2.13 14.23
N ILE A 262 6.38 -2.65 14.26
CA ILE A 262 6.11 -4.06 14.54
C ILE A 262 6.04 -4.80 13.22
N PHE A 263 7.05 -5.64 12.96
CA PHE A 263 7.11 -6.49 11.77
C PHE A 263 6.48 -7.85 12.08
N PRO A 264 5.66 -8.41 11.17
CA PRO A 264 5.24 -9.79 11.29
C PRO A 264 6.42 -10.73 11.04
N SER A 265 6.30 -11.98 11.48
CA SER A 265 7.24 -13.02 11.11
C SER A 265 7.08 -13.35 9.62
N GLU A 266 8.02 -12.94 8.78
CA GLU A 266 8.00 -13.23 7.35
C GLU A 266 8.97 -14.34 6.96
N ALA A 267 8.56 -15.18 6.00
CA ALA A 267 9.43 -16.18 5.42
C ALA A 267 10.63 -15.54 4.72
N ALA A 268 11.80 -16.23 4.75
CA ALA A 268 13.04 -15.71 4.17
C ALA A 268 12.94 -15.35 2.67
N ILE A 269 12.02 -15.98 1.93
CA ILE A 269 11.79 -15.68 0.51
C ILE A 269 11.32 -14.24 0.25
N TYR A 270 10.72 -13.57 1.24
CA TYR A 270 10.26 -12.18 1.14
C TYR A 270 11.34 -11.17 1.55
N LYS A 271 12.44 -11.62 2.15
CA LYS A 271 13.54 -10.74 2.58
C LYS A 271 14.39 -10.34 1.37
N VAL A 272 14.26 -9.10 0.94
CA VAL A 272 15.09 -8.50 -0.10
C VAL A 272 16.13 -7.59 0.56
N PRO A 273 17.44 -7.83 0.34
CA PRO A 273 18.47 -6.96 0.90
C PRO A 273 18.24 -5.49 0.55
N ASN A 274 18.43 -4.60 1.49
CA ASN A 274 18.28 -3.16 1.32
C ASN A 274 16.89 -2.68 0.85
N LEU A 275 15.85 -3.52 0.95
CA LEU A 275 14.48 -3.09 0.61
C LEU A 275 13.92 -2.10 1.64
N HIS A 276 14.32 -2.26 2.89
CA HIS A 276 13.81 -1.51 4.05
C HIS A 276 14.88 -0.63 4.70
N THR A 277 16.01 -0.39 4.03
CA THR A 277 16.99 0.57 4.52
C THR A 277 16.32 1.92 4.67
N SER A 278 16.41 2.47 5.88
CA SER A 278 15.96 3.82 6.17
C SER A 278 17.15 4.79 6.13
N ASP A 279 16.92 5.95 5.58
CA ASP A 279 17.84 7.08 5.71
C ASP A 279 17.80 7.63 7.14
N SER A 280 18.69 8.56 7.42
CA SER A 280 18.72 9.30 8.70
C SER A 280 17.58 10.31 8.87
N ALA A 281 16.71 10.46 7.86
CA ALA A 281 15.57 11.38 7.85
C ALA A 281 14.55 10.96 6.79
N TYR A 282 13.31 11.48 6.92
CA TYR A 282 12.32 11.37 5.86
C TYR A 282 12.66 12.32 4.72
N ARG A 283 12.87 11.78 3.52
CA ARG A 283 13.21 12.60 2.33
C ARG A 283 12.78 11.92 1.04
N TYR A 284 12.52 12.75 0.04
CA TYR A 284 12.26 12.30 -1.32
C TYR A 284 13.51 11.67 -1.94
N GLN A 285 13.31 10.51 -2.56
CA GLN A 285 14.34 9.84 -3.35
C GLN A 285 13.87 9.73 -4.79
N SER A 286 14.48 10.52 -5.67
CA SER A 286 14.28 10.39 -7.12
C SER A 286 14.76 9.02 -7.60
N ARG A 287 14.10 8.49 -8.63
CA ARG A 287 14.56 7.30 -9.36
C ARG A 287 14.72 7.65 -10.82
N ALA A 288 15.84 7.22 -11.40
CA ALA A 288 16.04 7.36 -12.82
C ALA A 288 15.04 6.48 -13.58
N THR A 289 14.30 7.08 -14.51
CA THR A 289 13.34 6.39 -15.36
C THR A 289 13.92 6.06 -16.73
N SER A 290 15.14 6.51 -17.01
CA SER A 290 15.87 6.28 -18.26
C SER A 290 16.17 4.80 -18.58
N THR A 291 15.93 3.91 -17.63
CA THR A 291 16.06 2.46 -17.81
C THR A 291 14.79 1.81 -18.36
N LEU A 292 13.67 2.54 -18.39
CA LEU A 292 12.41 2.02 -18.93
C LEU A 292 12.39 2.15 -20.45
N THR A 293 11.86 1.11 -21.10
CA THR A 293 11.65 1.12 -22.56
C THR A 293 10.36 1.85 -22.94
N ASP A 294 10.27 2.30 -24.19
CA ASP A 294 9.05 2.90 -24.73
C ASP A 294 7.85 1.94 -24.66
N ALA A 295 8.08 0.63 -24.80
CA ALA A 295 7.04 -0.39 -24.67
C ALA A 295 6.48 -0.44 -23.24
N GLN A 296 7.34 -0.35 -22.20
CA GLN A 296 6.93 -0.32 -20.79
C GLN A 296 6.16 0.97 -20.48
N LEU A 297 6.63 2.12 -20.94
CA LEU A 297 5.93 3.40 -20.79
C LEU A 297 4.58 3.40 -21.52
N GLY A 298 4.54 2.88 -22.75
CA GLY A 298 3.32 2.73 -23.52
C GLY A 298 2.30 1.80 -22.86
N LEU A 299 2.74 0.74 -22.16
CA LEU A 299 1.86 -0.14 -21.38
C LEU A 299 1.18 0.62 -20.24
N LEU A 300 1.92 1.47 -19.51
CA LEU A 300 1.33 2.29 -18.43
C LEU A 300 0.22 3.20 -18.97
N GLU A 301 0.42 3.78 -20.14
CA GLU A 301 -0.57 4.66 -20.78
C GLU A 301 -1.81 3.86 -21.22
N ARG A 302 -1.64 2.78 -21.99
CA ARG A 302 -2.75 1.95 -22.48
C ARG A 302 -3.57 1.32 -21.35
N CYS A 303 -2.89 0.94 -20.25
CA CYS A 303 -3.58 0.47 -19.05
C CYS A 303 -4.14 1.60 -18.16
N GLY A 304 -4.05 2.88 -18.57
CA GLY A 304 -4.60 4.05 -17.85
C GLY A 304 -3.98 4.26 -16.46
N ILE A 305 -2.75 3.79 -16.23
CA ILE A 305 -2.08 3.95 -14.93
C ILE A 305 -1.71 5.42 -14.69
N ASN A 306 -1.38 6.15 -15.75
CA ASN A 306 -1.11 7.58 -15.67
C ASN A 306 -2.37 8.38 -15.31
N ASP A 307 -3.57 7.97 -15.75
CA ASP A 307 -4.84 8.59 -15.36
C ASP A 307 -5.15 8.37 -13.88
N VAL A 308 -4.95 7.13 -13.39
CA VAL A 308 -5.09 6.82 -11.97
C VAL A 308 -4.17 7.70 -11.12
N TYR A 309 -2.91 7.85 -11.55
CA TYR A 309 -1.97 8.71 -10.86
C TYR A 309 -2.39 10.19 -10.90
N ARG A 310 -2.82 10.73 -12.04
CA ARG A 310 -3.34 12.11 -12.15
C ARG A 310 -4.53 12.33 -11.20
N ALA A 311 -5.43 11.37 -11.11
CA ALA A 311 -6.54 11.42 -10.16
C ALA A 311 -6.06 11.42 -8.69
N SER A 312 -5.04 10.61 -8.37
CA SER A 312 -4.40 10.58 -7.05
C SER A 312 -3.74 11.91 -6.70
N VAL A 313 -3.04 12.55 -7.66
CA VAL A 313 -2.44 13.88 -7.50
C VAL A 313 -3.51 14.94 -7.23
N ALA A 314 -4.57 14.98 -8.05
CA ALA A 314 -5.66 15.93 -7.87
C ALA A 314 -6.34 15.76 -6.50
N ALA A 315 -6.54 14.53 -6.04
CA ALA A 315 -7.07 14.25 -4.72
C ALA A 315 -6.10 14.69 -3.61
N CYS A 316 -4.80 14.41 -3.75
CA CYS A 316 -3.77 14.82 -2.81
C CYS A 316 -3.69 16.36 -2.65
N ILE A 317 -3.77 17.09 -3.76
CA ILE A 317 -3.80 18.57 -3.76
C ILE A 317 -4.98 19.08 -2.92
N ARG A 318 -6.17 18.52 -3.13
CA ARG A 318 -7.37 18.89 -2.36
C ARG A 318 -7.26 18.52 -0.89
N ASP A 319 -6.87 17.27 -0.60
CA ASP A 319 -6.85 16.72 0.75
C ASP A 319 -5.81 17.41 1.64
N LEU A 320 -4.67 17.81 1.07
CA LEU A 320 -3.60 18.52 1.75
C LEU A 320 -3.69 20.05 1.58
N ALA A 321 -4.75 20.55 0.92
CA ALA A 321 -4.96 21.98 0.68
C ALA A 321 -3.72 22.69 0.07
N LEU A 322 -3.05 22.03 -0.88
CA LEU A 322 -1.85 22.57 -1.51
C LEU A 322 -2.22 23.71 -2.46
N ASN A 323 -1.52 24.83 -2.35
CA ASN A 323 -1.71 25.94 -3.27
C ASN A 323 -1.10 25.67 -4.67
N ALA A 324 -1.46 26.48 -5.66
CA ALA A 324 -1.06 26.27 -7.05
C ALA A 324 0.48 26.26 -7.24
N ALA A 325 1.21 27.15 -6.55
CA ALA A 325 2.66 27.23 -6.66
C ALA A 325 3.36 25.99 -6.08
N THR A 326 2.91 25.53 -4.91
CA THR A 326 3.39 24.29 -4.28
C THR A 326 3.06 23.07 -5.16
N SER A 327 1.84 23.00 -5.70
CA SER A 327 1.41 21.91 -6.57
C SER A 327 2.25 21.83 -7.84
N ALA A 328 2.51 22.95 -8.49
CA ALA A 328 3.37 23.01 -9.68
C ALA A 328 4.83 22.59 -9.35
N HIS A 329 5.37 23.01 -8.20
CA HIS A 329 6.69 22.58 -7.75
C HIS A 329 6.78 21.07 -7.50
N LEU A 330 5.79 20.51 -6.81
CA LEU A 330 5.80 19.10 -6.41
C LEU A 330 5.53 18.15 -7.57
N PHE A 331 4.57 18.47 -8.43
CA PHE A 331 4.02 17.56 -9.43
C PHE A 331 4.30 17.97 -10.89
N GLY A 332 4.82 19.17 -11.14
CA GLY A 332 5.09 19.68 -12.49
C GLY A 332 3.84 19.64 -13.37
N ASN A 333 3.97 19.14 -14.59
CA ASN A 333 2.87 19.05 -15.56
C ASN A 333 1.71 18.12 -15.11
N SER A 334 1.93 17.23 -14.14
CA SER A 334 0.88 16.38 -13.59
C SER A 334 -0.14 17.14 -12.74
N ALA A 335 0.17 18.39 -12.35
CA ALA A 335 -0.75 19.28 -11.62
C ALA A 335 -1.79 19.97 -12.54
N GLY A 336 -1.59 19.93 -13.85
CA GLY A 336 -2.34 20.73 -14.84
C GLY A 336 -3.76 20.28 -15.20
N VAL A 337 -4.36 19.33 -14.47
CA VAL A 337 -5.70 18.77 -14.78
C VAL A 337 -6.75 19.09 -13.73
N ALA A 338 -6.43 19.90 -12.73
CA ALA A 338 -7.34 20.26 -11.63
C ALA A 338 -7.75 21.74 -11.67
N ALA A 339 -8.23 22.22 -12.84
CA ALA A 339 -8.91 23.52 -12.97
C ALA A 339 -10.36 23.34 -13.39
#